data_632b6401c9fb42cdc10b495ebd10b4f2
#
_entry.id   632b6401c9fb42cdc10b495ebd10b4f2
#
_cell.length_a   1.000
_cell.length_b   1.000
_cell.length_c   1.000
_cell.angle_alpha   90.00
_cell.angle_beta   90.00
_cell.angle_gamma   90.00
#
_symmetry.space_group_name_H-M   'P 1'
#
loop_
_entity.id
_entity.type
_entity.pdbx_description
1 polymer ?
#
loop_
_entity_poly.entity_id
_entity_poly.type
_entity_poly.pdbx_seq_one_letter_code
_entity_poly.pdbx_strand_id
1 'polypeptide(L)'
;KDFIIFYYYNNNMKYFIILPNQLFDLSFYNKKNNYIIYEHPQYFTKYNFNKKKLILHKASMELFYDNMKKNKYNVKYVLFNKNIGYNDNNTYTIYDPIDNIKLPKNITILESPNFLCSKELLQKYRDKTDKFYFTNFYMYMKNELNILKNVKSKDKDNRKKLPKDIIVP
;
A
#
# COMPACT_ATOMS: atom_id res chain seq x y z
N LYS A 1 38.44 -27.31 -28.29
CA LYS A 1 37.64 -26.05 -28.31
C LYS A 1 36.26 -26.40 -27.85
N ASP A 2 36.03 -26.35 -26.54
CA ASP A 2 34.75 -26.62 -25.92
C ASP A 2 33.91 -25.37 -25.95
N PHE A 3 32.88 -25.40 -26.79
CA PHE A 3 31.85 -24.37 -26.77
C PHE A 3 30.96 -24.59 -25.55
N ILE A 4 31.18 -23.81 -24.50
CA ILE A 4 30.21 -23.70 -23.39
C ILE A 4 28.99 -22.98 -23.90
N ILE A 5 27.95 -23.73 -24.24
CA ILE A 5 26.62 -23.20 -24.55
C ILE A 5 26.03 -22.71 -23.22
N PHE A 6 26.09 -21.41 -22.97
CA PHE A 6 25.31 -20.77 -21.92
C PHE A 6 23.82 -20.91 -22.28
N TYR A 7 23.14 -21.89 -21.68
CA TYR A 7 21.70 -21.90 -21.64
C TYR A 7 21.25 -20.70 -20.80
N TYR A 8 20.86 -19.63 -21.47
CA TYR A 8 20.07 -18.57 -20.85
C TYR A 8 18.72 -19.19 -20.46
N TYR A 9 18.60 -19.63 -19.24
CA TYR A 9 17.29 -19.88 -18.64
C TYR A 9 16.58 -18.53 -18.57
N ASN A 10 15.69 -18.29 -19.52
CA ASN A 10 14.70 -17.21 -19.45
C ASN A 10 13.69 -17.51 -18.32
N ASN A 11 14.17 -17.43 -17.09
CA ASN A 11 13.29 -17.51 -15.93
C ASN A 11 12.57 -16.17 -15.77
N ASN A 12 11.39 -16.04 -16.38
CA ASN A 12 10.46 -14.93 -16.13
C ASN A 12 10.06 -14.95 -14.64
N MET A 13 10.82 -14.25 -13.83
CA MET A 13 10.55 -14.16 -12.39
C MET A 13 9.43 -13.17 -12.12
N LYS A 14 8.53 -13.56 -11.22
CA LYS A 14 7.47 -12.67 -10.72
C LYS A 14 7.90 -12.07 -9.39
N TYR A 15 7.96 -10.75 -9.32
CA TYR A 15 8.31 -10.03 -8.11
C TYR A 15 7.16 -9.15 -7.62
N PHE A 16 6.98 -9.12 -6.32
CA PHE A 16 6.08 -8.17 -5.67
C PHE A 16 6.90 -7.13 -4.91
N ILE A 17 6.73 -5.86 -5.27
CA ILE A 17 7.45 -4.74 -4.65
C ILE A 17 6.64 -4.21 -3.46
N ILE A 18 7.31 -3.98 -2.35
CA ILE A 18 6.73 -3.43 -1.12
C ILE A 18 7.46 -2.11 -0.81
N LEU A 19 6.71 -1.04 -0.72
CA LEU A 19 7.19 0.31 -0.41
C LEU A 19 7.06 0.62 1.10
N PRO A 20 7.71 1.69 1.60
CA PRO A 20 7.68 2.06 3.02
C PRO A 20 6.28 2.28 3.60
N ASN A 21 5.30 2.67 2.78
CA ASN A 21 3.90 2.90 3.16
C ASN A 21 2.99 1.68 2.93
N GLN A 22 3.57 0.51 2.61
CA GLN A 22 2.84 -0.72 2.25
C GLN A 22 3.22 -1.90 3.14
N LEU A 23 3.55 -1.64 4.41
CA LEU A 23 3.88 -2.68 5.38
C LEU A 23 2.58 -3.24 6.00
N PHE A 24 1.76 -3.88 5.16
CA PHE A 24 0.47 -4.44 5.55
C PHE A 24 0.62 -5.74 6.35
N ASP A 25 -0.48 -6.24 6.94
CA ASP A 25 -0.48 -7.56 7.54
C ASP A 25 -0.03 -8.64 6.54
N LEU A 26 0.64 -9.68 7.02
CA LEU A 26 1.19 -10.73 6.15
C LEU A 26 0.11 -11.51 5.39
N SER A 27 -1.14 -11.48 5.83
CA SER A 27 -2.28 -12.09 5.11
C SER A 27 -2.53 -11.47 3.73
N PHE A 28 -2.07 -10.24 3.49
CA PHE A 28 -2.14 -9.60 2.18
C PHE A 28 -1.06 -10.08 1.20
N TYR A 29 -0.12 -10.91 1.64
CA TYR A 29 1.02 -11.37 0.85
C TYR A 29 1.02 -12.89 0.68
N ASN A 30 1.03 -13.35 -0.59
CA ASN A 30 1.05 -14.79 -0.89
C ASN A 30 2.47 -15.36 -0.77
N LYS A 31 2.67 -16.40 0.03
CA LYS A 31 3.99 -17.04 0.24
C LYS A 31 4.66 -17.57 -1.04
N LYS A 32 3.89 -17.77 -2.11
CA LYS A 32 4.41 -18.26 -3.40
C LYS A 32 5.11 -17.18 -4.24
N ASN A 33 4.99 -15.91 -3.88
CA ASN A 33 5.60 -14.80 -4.60
C ASN A 33 7.04 -14.54 -4.11
N ASN A 34 7.85 -13.91 -4.99
CA ASN A 34 9.12 -13.32 -4.60
C ASN A 34 8.89 -11.85 -4.25
N TYR A 35 9.43 -11.39 -3.14
CA TYR A 35 9.22 -10.04 -2.64
C TYR A 35 10.48 -9.20 -2.68
N ILE A 36 10.31 -7.91 -2.96
CA ILE A 36 11.35 -6.89 -2.86
C ILE A 36 10.83 -5.77 -1.96
N ILE A 37 11.33 -5.68 -0.74
CA ILE A 37 11.13 -4.52 0.10
C ILE A 37 12.10 -3.44 -0.39
N TYR A 38 11.56 -2.31 -0.85
CA TYR A 38 12.35 -1.29 -1.51
C TYR A 38 12.24 0.06 -0.80
N GLU A 39 13.39 0.55 -0.33
CA GLU A 39 13.53 1.92 0.12
C GLU A 39 13.48 2.87 -1.10
N HIS A 40 12.29 3.05 -1.68
CA HIS A 40 12.18 3.90 -2.88
C HIS A 40 12.68 5.32 -2.59
N PRO A 41 13.61 5.88 -3.41
CA PRO A 41 14.30 7.15 -3.12
C PRO A 41 13.37 8.32 -2.80
N GLN A 42 12.17 8.35 -3.37
CA GLN A 42 11.18 9.40 -3.10
C GLN A 42 10.81 9.53 -1.62
N TYR A 43 10.84 8.44 -0.86
CA TYR A 43 10.51 8.43 0.57
C TYR A 43 11.72 8.79 1.46
N PHE A 44 12.93 8.81 0.90
CA PHE A 44 14.16 9.01 1.68
C PHE A 44 14.93 10.25 1.27
N THR A 45 14.88 10.66 -0.01
CA THR A 45 15.78 11.70 -0.55
C THR A 45 15.08 12.84 -1.28
N LYS A 46 13.77 12.71 -1.57
CA LYS A 46 13.02 13.75 -2.32
C LYS A 46 12.99 15.10 -1.61
N TYR A 47 12.97 15.07 -0.28
CA TYR A 47 12.97 16.26 0.58
C TYR A 47 13.96 16.09 1.72
N ASN A 48 14.31 17.18 2.40
CA ASN A 48 15.05 17.14 3.66
C ASN A 48 14.14 16.65 4.78
N PHE A 49 13.88 15.34 4.79
CA PHE A 49 13.02 14.73 5.80
C PHE A 49 13.63 14.81 7.20
N ASN A 50 12.77 14.93 8.21
CA ASN A 50 13.20 14.84 9.59
C ASN A 50 13.89 13.50 9.86
N LYS A 51 15.04 13.53 10.53
CA LYS A 51 15.86 12.34 10.85
C LYS A 51 15.06 11.25 11.57
N LYS A 52 14.18 11.63 12.53
CA LYS A 52 13.34 10.67 13.26
C LYS A 52 12.37 9.94 12.33
N LYS A 53 11.81 10.64 11.31
CA LYS A 53 10.94 10.02 10.31
C LYS A 53 11.72 8.99 9.50
N LEU A 54 12.92 9.31 9.03
CA LEU A 54 13.76 8.38 8.26
C LEU A 54 14.14 7.15 9.07
N ILE A 55 14.50 7.34 10.35
CA ILE A 55 14.80 6.22 11.27
C ILE A 55 13.58 5.33 11.46
N LEU A 56 12.39 5.91 11.68
CA LEU A 56 11.16 5.15 11.83
C LEU A 56 10.83 4.35 10.56
N HIS A 57 10.91 4.96 9.39
CA HIS A 57 10.69 4.28 8.12
C HIS A 57 11.62 3.07 7.96
N LYS A 58 12.92 3.30 8.19
CA LYS A 58 13.93 2.24 8.06
C LYS A 58 13.71 1.11 9.05
N ALA A 59 13.55 1.43 10.33
CA ALA A 59 13.31 0.44 11.38
C ALA A 59 12.03 -0.37 11.12
N SER A 60 10.95 0.26 10.68
CA SER A 60 9.69 -0.43 10.34
C SER A 60 9.87 -1.38 9.16
N MET A 61 10.60 -0.98 8.12
CA MET A 61 10.87 -1.83 6.96
C MET A 61 11.79 -3.00 7.29
N GLU A 62 12.82 -2.79 8.10
CA GLU A 62 13.72 -3.85 8.57
C GLU A 62 12.97 -4.87 9.43
N LEU A 63 12.15 -4.39 10.38
CA LEU A 63 11.31 -5.26 11.20
C LEU A 63 10.32 -6.07 10.35
N PHE A 64 9.74 -5.45 9.33
CA PHE A 64 8.84 -6.13 8.41
C PHE A 64 9.57 -7.20 7.58
N TYR A 65 10.77 -6.88 7.10
CA TYR A 65 11.65 -7.83 6.40
C TYR A 65 11.96 -9.05 7.26
N ASP A 66 12.38 -8.84 8.51
CA ASP A 66 12.69 -9.92 9.45
C ASP A 66 11.47 -10.78 9.73
N ASN A 67 10.29 -10.15 9.89
CA ASN A 67 9.03 -10.86 10.06
C ASN A 67 8.68 -11.72 8.83
N MET A 68 8.83 -11.19 7.62
CA MET A 68 8.64 -11.97 6.39
C MET A 68 9.61 -13.15 6.31
N LYS A 69 10.89 -12.95 6.63
CA LYS A 69 11.91 -14.02 6.67
C LYS A 69 11.56 -15.10 7.68
N LYS A 70 11.20 -14.71 8.91
CA LYS A 70 10.77 -15.64 9.97
C LYS A 70 9.59 -16.49 9.53
N ASN A 71 8.67 -15.92 8.74
CA ASN A 71 7.50 -16.60 8.20
C ASN A 71 7.75 -17.30 6.86
N LYS A 72 9.04 -17.47 6.46
CA LYS A 72 9.48 -18.22 5.27
C LYS A 72 9.01 -17.63 3.93
N TYR A 73 8.87 -16.31 3.84
CA TYR A 73 8.69 -15.62 2.55
C TYR A 73 10.03 -15.53 1.81
N ASN A 74 9.98 -15.64 0.49
CA ASN A 74 11.16 -15.33 -0.35
C ASN A 74 11.20 -13.81 -0.54
N VAL A 75 12.05 -13.13 0.22
CA VAL A 75 12.11 -11.67 0.27
C VAL A 75 13.54 -11.16 0.21
N LYS A 76 13.75 -10.09 -0.58
CA LYS A 76 14.97 -9.29 -0.66
C LYS A 76 14.71 -7.91 -0.08
N TYR A 77 15.75 -7.28 0.46
CA TYR A 77 15.73 -5.89 0.89
C TYR A 77 16.64 -5.05 -0.01
N VAL A 78 16.15 -3.95 -0.54
CA VAL A 78 16.89 -3.05 -1.45
C VAL A 78 16.91 -1.64 -0.88
N LEU A 79 18.11 -1.12 -0.62
CA LEU A 79 18.35 0.20 -0.07
C LEU A 79 18.05 1.32 -1.09
N PHE A 80 17.73 2.52 -0.60
CA PHE A 80 17.39 3.69 -1.43
C PHE A 80 18.52 4.15 -2.38
N ASN A 81 19.76 3.85 -2.06
CA ASN A 81 20.93 4.16 -2.89
C ASN A 81 21.29 3.03 -3.87
N LYS A 82 20.48 1.99 -3.94
CA LYS A 82 20.63 0.88 -4.88
C LYS A 82 19.48 0.87 -5.88
N ASN A 83 19.76 0.39 -7.09
CA ASN A 83 18.73 0.17 -8.09
C ASN A 83 18.12 -1.23 -7.89
N ILE A 84 16.80 -1.36 -8.03
CA ILE A 84 16.14 -2.67 -8.10
C ILE A 84 16.68 -3.51 -9.26
N GLY A 85 17.18 -2.86 -10.33
CA GLY A 85 17.62 -3.55 -11.55
C GLY A 85 16.42 -4.18 -12.27
N TYR A 86 15.41 -3.36 -12.59
CA TYR A 86 14.26 -3.82 -13.39
C TYR A 86 14.75 -4.50 -14.66
N ASN A 87 14.26 -5.71 -14.89
CA ASN A 87 14.55 -6.50 -16.07
C ASN A 87 13.24 -6.72 -16.84
N ASP A 88 13.21 -6.41 -18.13
CA ASP A 88 12.02 -6.54 -18.97
C ASP A 88 11.51 -7.97 -19.10
N ASN A 89 12.36 -8.96 -18.85
CA ASN A 89 11.95 -10.37 -18.80
C ASN A 89 11.22 -10.76 -17.51
N ASN A 90 11.23 -9.90 -16.49
CA ASN A 90 10.52 -10.13 -15.24
C ASN A 90 9.20 -9.39 -15.20
N THR A 91 8.24 -9.92 -14.45
CA THR A 91 6.98 -9.22 -14.16
C THR A 91 7.02 -8.68 -12.74
N TYR A 92 6.52 -7.46 -12.59
CA TYR A 92 6.47 -6.80 -11.30
C TYR A 92 5.05 -6.47 -10.92
N THR A 93 4.73 -6.61 -9.66
CA THR A 93 3.43 -6.25 -9.08
C THR A 93 3.67 -5.35 -7.88
N ILE A 94 2.78 -4.43 -7.62
CA ILE A 94 2.82 -3.54 -6.47
C ILE A 94 1.38 -3.21 -6.06
N TYR A 95 1.12 -2.97 -4.79
CA TYR A 95 -0.10 -2.26 -4.39
C TYR A 95 -0.02 -0.79 -4.82
N ASP A 96 -1.15 -0.19 -5.13
CA ASP A 96 -1.22 1.24 -5.46
C ASP A 96 -0.48 2.05 -4.36
N PRO A 97 0.60 2.76 -4.71
CA PRO A 97 1.39 3.49 -3.74
C PRO A 97 0.68 4.73 -3.19
N ILE A 98 -0.44 5.15 -3.83
CA ILE A 98 -1.22 6.36 -3.51
C ILE A 98 -0.43 7.64 -3.85
N ASP A 99 0.87 7.61 -3.64
CA ASP A 99 1.79 8.70 -3.97
C ASP A 99 2.14 8.70 -5.47
N ASN A 100 2.36 9.90 -6.03
CA ASN A 100 2.86 10.01 -7.40
C ASN A 100 4.35 9.67 -7.45
N ILE A 101 4.66 8.40 -7.63
CA ILE A 101 6.02 7.87 -7.77
C ILE A 101 6.26 7.37 -9.20
N LYS A 102 7.51 7.45 -9.64
CA LYS A 102 7.90 6.90 -10.95
C LYS A 102 8.05 5.38 -10.83
N LEU A 103 7.20 4.67 -11.57
CA LEU A 103 7.23 3.21 -11.69
C LEU A 103 7.59 2.81 -13.12
N PRO A 104 8.18 1.61 -13.34
CA PRO A 104 8.38 1.07 -14.69
C PRO A 104 7.06 0.86 -15.42
N LYS A 105 7.10 0.85 -16.76
CA LYS A 105 5.91 0.69 -17.61
C LYS A 105 5.28 -0.72 -17.49
N ASN A 106 6.10 -1.74 -17.21
CA ASN A 106 5.69 -3.16 -17.13
C ASN A 106 5.31 -3.62 -15.72
N ILE A 107 4.82 -2.71 -14.87
CA ILE A 107 4.38 -3.05 -13.51
C ILE A 107 2.85 -3.15 -13.43
N THR A 108 2.36 -4.20 -12.78
CA THR A 108 0.94 -4.38 -12.44
C THR A 108 0.64 -3.71 -11.10
N ILE A 109 -0.31 -2.78 -11.09
CA ILE A 109 -0.71 -2.06 -9.89
C ILE A 109 -2.02 -2.68 -9.39
N LEU A 110 -2.00 -3.21 -8.16
CA LEU A 110 -3.17 -3.73 -7.46
C LEU A 110 -3.79 -2.63 -6.59
N GLU A 111 -5.07 -2.76 -6.28
CA GLU A 111 -5.73 -1.84 -5.35
C GLU A 111 -5.10 -1.92 -3.96
N SER A 112 -4.93 -0.75 -3.33
CA SER A 112 -4.33 -0.68 -1.99
C SER A 112 -5.29 -1.18 -0.92
N PRO A 113 -4.85 -2.07 0.00
CA PRO A 113 -5.63 -2.47 1.17
C PRO A 113 -5.99 -1.33 2.13
N ASN A 114 -5.38 -0.16 1.97
CA ASN A 114 -5.69 1.03 2.78
C ASN A 114 -7.08 1.60 2.52
N PHE A 115 -7.74 1.21 1.42
CA PHE A 115 -9.06 1.74 1.06
C PHE A 115 -10.13 0.67 1.14
N LEU A 116 -11.20 0.99 1.85
CA LEU A 116 -12.39 0.14 1.92
C LEU A 116 -13.21 0.19 0.62
N CYS A 117 -13.12 1.29 -0.12
CA CYS A 117 -13.82 1.48 -1.38
C CYS A 117 -12.92 1.04 -2.54
N SER A 118 -13.23 -0.11 -3.14
CA SER A 118 -12.60 -0.55 -4.38
C SER A 118 -13.11 0.27 -5.58
N LYS A 119 -12.36 0.25 -6.68
CA LYS A 119 -12.79 0.85 -7.95
C LYS A 119 -14.10 0.25 -8.44
N GLU A 120 -14.29 -1.05 -8.21
CA GLU A 120 -15.52 -1.75 -8.57
C GLU A 120 -16.71 -1.26 -7.75
N LEU A 121 -16.57 -1.10 -6.42
CA LEU A 121 -17.63 -0.55 -5.56
C LEU A 121 -17.97 0.89 -5.94
N LEU A 122 -16.96 1.69 -6.25
CA LEU A 122 -17.15 3.07 -6.71
C LEU A 122 -17.91 3.10 -8.04
N GLN A 123 -17.57 2.22 -8.98
CA GLN A 123 -18.26 2.15 -10.26
C GLN A 123 -19.71 1.71 -10.08
N LYS A 124 -19.98 0.69 -9.28
CA LYS A 124 -21.35 0.26 -8.93
C LYS A 124 -22.20 1.38 -8.33
N TYR A 125 -21.58 2.24 -7.53
CA TYR A 125 -22.28 3.42 -7.00
C TYR A 125 -22.57 4.44 -8.08
N ARG A 126 -21.61 4.73 -8.97
CA ARG A 126 -21.78 5.65 -10.11
C ARG A 126 -22.90 5.21 -11.05
N ASP A 127 -23.01 3.92 -11.30
CA ASP A 127 -24.05 3.36 -12.18
C ASP A 127 -25.46 3.47 -11.58
N LYS A 128 -25.57 3.68 -10.27
CA LYS A 128 -26.85 3.83 -9.55
C LYS A 128 -27.32 5.27 -9.39
N THR A 129 -26.47 6.27 -9.61
CA THR A 129 -26.81 7.67 -9.31
C THR A 129 -26.02 8.67 -10.14
N ASP A 130 -26.72 9.70 -10.60
CA ASP A 130 -26.10 10.86 -11.26
C ASP A 130 -25.70 11.96 -10.25
N LYS A 131 -26.05 11.79 -8.99
CA LYS A 131 -25.82 12.79 -7.93
C LYS A 131 -24.86 12.25 -6.87
N PHE A 132 -23.64 12.81 -6.84
CA PHE A 132 -22.57 12.38 -5.95
C PHE A 132 -22.57 13.16 -4.62
N TYR A 133 -23.61 12.99 -3.81
CA TYR A 133 -23.62 13.53 -2.45
C TYR A 133 -22.85 12.60 -1.51
N PHE A 134 -21.95 13.18 -0.72
CA PHE A 134 -21.13 12.43 0.24
C PHE A 134 -21.98 11.58 1.19
N THR A 135 -23.08 12.12 1.71
CA THR A 135 -23.99 11.40 2.61
C THR A 135 -24.55 10.14 1.97
N ASN A 136 -24.97 10.22 0.69
CA ASN A 136 -25.51 9.08 -0.04
C ASN A 136 -24.45 8.02 -0.29
N PHE A 137 -23.25 8.44 -0.68
CA PHE A 137 -22.11 7.55 -0.85
C PHE A 137 -21.72 6.87 0.46
N TYR A 138 -21.65 7.62 1.57
CA TYR A 138 -21.40 7.05 2.90
C TYR A 138 -22.41 5.98 3.28
N MET A 139 -23.70 6.25 3.08
CA MET A 139 -24.76 5.28 3.38
C MET A 139 -24.68 4.04 2.47
N TYR A 140 -24.37 4.23 1.19
CA TYR A 140 -24.13 3.14 0.26
C TYR A 140 -22.98 2.26 0.75
N MET A 141 -21.80 2.84 1.00
CA MET A 141 -20.62 2.11 1.47
C MET A 141 -20.87 1.37 2.79
N LYS A 142 -21.55 2.02 3.73
CA LYS A 142 -21.93 1.41 5.02
C LYS A 142 -22.76 0.15 4.82
N ASN A 143 -23.69 0.15 3.88
CA ASN A 143 -24.55 -0.98 3.57
C ASN A 143 -23.79 -2.09 2.83
N GLU A 144 -23.05 -1.75 1.77
CA GLU A 144 -22.28 -2.73 0.97
C GLU A 144 -21.22 -3.46 1.81
N LEU A 145 -20.53 -2.73 2.69
CA LEU A 145 -19.49 -3.30 3.56
C LEU A 145 -20.04 -3.91 4.84
N ASN A 146 -21.35 -3.79 5.09
CA ASN A 146 -22.01 -4.30 6.31
C ASN A 146 -21.39 -3.80 7.62
N ILE A 147 -20.93 -2.54 7.64
CA ILE A 147 -20.26 -1.92 8.79
C ILE A 147 -21.17 -0.87 9.47
N LEU A 148 -20.91 -0.59 10.72
CA LEU A 148 -21.55 0.48 11.50
C LEU A 148 -23.10 0.45 11.51
N LYS A 149 -23.74 -0.69 11.24
CA LYS A 149 -25.20 -0.79 11.09
C LYS A 149 -25.99 -0.28 12.30
N ASN A 150 -25.48 -0.56 13.51
CA ASN A 150 -26.16 -0.21 14.77
C ASN A 150 -25.51 0.98 15.49
N VAL A 151 -24.58 1.67 14.81
CA VAL A 151 -23.92 2.84 15.40
C VAL A 151 -24.70 4.09 15.09
N LYS A 152 -25.16 4.77 16.11
CA LYS A 152 -25.80 6.11 15.99
C LYS A 152 -24.71 7.16 15.83
N SER A 153 -24.86 8.06 14.85
CA SER A 153 -23.98 9.22 14.70
C SER A 153 -24.04 10.10 15.95
N LYS A 154 -22.85 10.48 16.45
CA LYS A 154 -22.70 11.46 17.53
C LYS A 154 -22.57 12.89 17.05
N ASP A 155 -22.77 13.19 15.75
CA ASP A 155 -22.63 14.54 15.18
C ASP A 155 -23.52 15.56 15.84
N LYS A 156 -24.65 15.11 16.41
CA LYS A 156 -25.54 15.98 17.19
C LYS A 156 -24.87 16.51 18.46
N ASP A 157 -23.89 15.78 19.00
CA ASP A 157 -23.18 16.19 20.22
C ASP A 157 -22.26 17.38 19.95
N ASN A 158 -21.70 17.47 18.73
CA ASN A 158 -20.89 18.62 18.28
C ASN A 158 -21.70 19.93 18.15
N ARG A 159 -23.02 19.85 18.12
CA ARG A 159 -23.92 21.01 18.02
C ARG A 159 -24.50 21.43 19.38
N LYS A 160 -24.20 20.70 20.44
CA LYS A 160 -24.59 21.06 21.80
C LYS A 160 -23.74 22.23 22.26
N LYS A 161 -24.37 23.16 22.99
CA LYS A 161 -23.60 24.22 23.65
C LYS A 161 -22.67 23.59 24.68
N LEU A 162 -21.49 24.17 24.84
CA LEU A 162 -20.58 23.78 25.92
C LEU A 162 -21.30 23.86 27.26
N PRO A 163 -21.12 22.87 28.14
CA PRO A 163 -21.60 22.95 29.52
C PRO A 163 -21.09 24.23 30.18
N LYS A 164 -21.93 24.87 30.98
CA LYS A 164 -21.63 26.19 31.59
C LYS A 164 -20.49 26.13 32.62
N ASP A 165 -20.16 24.94 33.07
CA ASP A 165 -19.11 24.63 34.06
C ASP A 165 -17.74 24.35 33.45
N ILE A 166 -17.63 24.35 32.12
CA ILE A 166 -16.33 24.20 31.45
C ILE A 166 -15.69 25.58 31.28
N ILE A 167 -14.61 25.81 31.99
CA ILE A 167 -13.72 26.97 31.79
C ILE A 167 -12.83 26.65 30.57
N VAL A 168 -13.04 27.39 29.50
CA VAL A 168 -12.15 27.30 28.31
C VAL A 168 -10.90 28.10 28.60
N PRO A 169 -9.68 27.52 28.51
CA PRO A 169 -8.44 28.23 28.79
C PRO A 169 -8.17 29.35 27.80
#